data_0a3435bcb663a25e134260636988e377
#
_entry.id   0a3435bcb663a25e134260636988e377
#
_cell.length_a   1.000
_cell.length_b   1.000
_cell.length_c   1.000
_cell.angle_alpha   90.00
_cell.angle_beta   90.00
_cell.angle_gamma   90.00
#
_symmetry.space_group_name_H-M   'P 1'
#
loop_
_entity.id
_entity.type
_entity.pdbx_description
1 polymer ?
#
loop_
_entity_poly.entity_id
_entity_poly.type
_entity_poly.pdbx_seq_one_letter_code
_entity_poly.pdbx_strand_id
1 'polypeptide(L)'
;MRELWERSWKQGHGFTYDEFWNAATRAAGGKALADFERRYVDGRDPYPWEQWLPRAGWRIITDSITEPRLGALLRADPRGVRVAEVDSSGAGARAGLRVGDVITAIGGRPTLDPSFGEHWRGFWGRRPGAAMSLEVLRGEAKLALTATVEVTTLIDRHIAPDPAASERARRIRAGILRGSLGQR
;
A
#
# COMPACT_ATOMS: atom_id res chain seq x y z
N MET A 1 -9.76 -3.93 -25.91
CA MET A 1 -9.48 -2.49 -25.88
C MET A 1 -8.99 -1.91 -27.21
N ARG A 2 -7.99 -2.49 -27.90
CA ARG A 2 -7.52 -1.99 -29.21
C ARG A 2 -8.66 -1.93 -30.24
N GLU A 3 -9.49 -2.99 -30.35
CA GLU A 3 -10.63 -3.04 -31.24
C GLU A 3 -11.64 -1.89 -30.98
N LEU A 4 -11.95 -1.62 -29.70
CA LEU A 4 -12.83 -0.50 -29.33
C LEU A 4 -12.18 0.86 -29.64
N TRP A 5 -10.86 0.99 -29.42
CA TRP A 5 -10.14 2.18 -29.82
C TRP A 5 -10.23 2.45 -31.31
N GLU A 6 -9.96 1.46 -32.16
CA GLU A 6 -9.97 1.59 -33.63
C GLU A 6 -11.38 1.87 -34.19
N ARG A 7 -12.40 1.22 -33.63
CA ARG A 7 -13.77 1.29 -34.15
C ARG A 7 -14.59 2.45 -33.60
N SER A 8 -14.23 2.99 -32.46
CA SER A 8 -15.04 3.99 -31.78
C SER A 8 -14.24 5.26 -31.52
N TRP A 9 -13.30 5.24 -30.58
CA TRP A 9 -12.57 6.43 -30.16
C TRP A 9 -11.86 7.14 -31.33
N LYS A 10 -11.15 6.38 -32.15
CA LYS A 10 -10.40 6.92 -33.31
C LYS A 10 -11.33 7.53 -34.37
N GLN A 11 -12.59 7.17 -34.36
CA GLN A 11 -13.63 7.70 -35.26
C GLN A 11 -14.46 8.81 -34.61
N GLY A 12 -14.09 9.26 -33.41
CA GLY A 12 -14.71 10.39 -32.74
C GLY A 12 -16.03 10.09 -32.00
N HIS A 13 -16.35 8.81 -31.76
CA HIS A 13 -17.52 8.43 -30.96
C HIS A 13 -17.16 7.46 -29.84
N GLY A 14 -18.03 7.31 -28.84
CA GLY A 14 -17.90 6.34 -27.77
C GLY A 14 -18.34 4.94 -28.21
N PHE A 15 -18.28 3.99 -27.30
CA PHE A 15 -18.82 2.64 -27.47
C PHE A 15 -19.91 2.38 -26.42
N THR A 16 -20.89 1.55 -26.79
CA THR A 16 -21.96 1.12 -25.91
C THR A 16 -21.48 0.00 -24.97
N TYR A 17 -22.29 -0.27 -23.95
CA TYR A 17 -22.07 -1.40 -23.03
C TYR A 17 -21.98 -2.74 -23.77
N ASP A 18 -22.90 -2.98 -24.69
CA ASP A 18 -22.94 -4.21 -25.48
C ASP A 18 -21.72 -4.36 -26.41
N GLU A 19 -21.27 -3.29 -27.02
CA GLU A 19 -20.05 -3.28 -27.83
C GLU A 19 -18.81 -3.64 -27.02
N PHE A 20 -18.71 -3.14 -25.79
CA PHE A 20 -17.65 -3.52 -24.87
C PHE A 20 -17.66 -5.01 -24.56
N TRP A 21 -18.80 -5.55 -24.11
CA TRP A 21 -18.90 -6.96 -23.74
C TRP A 21 -18.78 -7.90 -24.92
N ASN A 22 -19.27 -7.51 -26.10
CA ASN A 22 -19.05 -8.25 -27.34
C ASN A 22 -17.56 -8.30 -27.72
N ALA A 23 -16.83 -7.19 -27.60
CA ALA A 23 -15.39 -7.17 -27.85
C ALA A 23 -14.62 -8.00 -26.81
N ALA A 24 -14.99 -7.92 -25.54
CA ALA A 24 -14.41 -8.74 -24.49
C ALA A 24 -14.64 -10.24 -24.69
N THR A 25 -15.85 -10.63 -25.07
CA THR A 25 -16.22 -12.03 -25.40
C THR A 25 -15.40 -12.55 -26.57
N ARG A 26 -15.26 -11.77 -27.65
CA ARG A 26 -14.38 -12.16 -28.79
C ARG A 26 -12.93 -12.32 -28.34
N ALA A 27 -12.42 -11.41 -27.52
CA ALA A 27 -11.06 -11.48 -26.97
C ALA A 27 -10.85 -12.71 -26.07
N ALA A 28 -11.90 -13.14 -25.39
CA ALA A 28 -11.91 -14.37 -24.57
C ALA A 28 -12.10 -15.66 -25.41
N GLY A 29 -12.02 -15.59 -26.74
CA GLY A 29 -12.20 -16.73 -27.63
C GLY A 29 -13.64 -17.19 -27.76
N GLY A 30 -14.61 -16.27 -27.67
CA GLY A 30 -16.04 -16.52 -27.77
C GLY A 30 -16.70 -17.07 -26.51
N LYS A 31 -15.97 -17.18 -25.41
CA LYS A 31 -16.54 -17.62 -24.12
C LYS A 31 -17.41 -16.53 -23.54
N ALA A 32 -18.65 -16.87 -23.18
CA ALA A 32 -19.55 -15.94 -22.51
C ALA A 32 -18.95 -15.45 -21.18
N LEU A 33 -18.99 -14.15 -20.98
CA LEU A 33 -18.48 -13.48 -19.78
C LEU A 33 -19.60 -13.04 -18.84
N ALA A 34 -20.86 -13.43 -19.08
CA ALA A 34 -22.02 -13.01 -18.31
C ALA A 34 -21.91 -13.35 -16.81
N ASP A 35 -21.32 -14.49 -16.45
CA ASP A 35 -21.11 -14.84 -15.03
C ASP A 35 -20.05 -13.95 -14.40
N PHE A 36 -18.97 -13.63 -15.12
CA PHE A 36 -17.95 -12.69 -14.67
C PHE A 36 -18.54 -11.31 -14.46
N GLU A 37 -19.30 -10.81 -15.42
CA GLU A 37 -19.98 -9.53 -15.38
C GLU A 37 -20.89 -9.44 -14.15
N ARG A 38 -21.82 -10.39 -14.02
CA ARG A 38 -22.78 -10.44 -12.91
C ARG A 38 -22.10 -10.50 -11.54
N ARG A 39 -21.01 -11.24 -11.39
CA ARG A 39 -20.36 -11.43 -10.09
C ARG A 39 -19.41 -10.29 -9.72
N TYR A 40 -18.61 -9.82 -10.66
CA TYR A 40 -17.45 -8.98 -10.42
C TYR A 40 -17.56 -7.55 -10.94
N VAL A 41 -18.52 -7.28 -11.83
CA VAL A 41 -18.74 -5.94 -12.38
C VAL A 41 -20.02 -5.33 -11.80
N ASP A 42 -21.15 -6.02 -11.95
CA ASP A 42 -22.43 -5.58 -11.40
C ASP A 42 -22.60 -6.01 -9.94
N GLY A 43 -22.00 -7.12 -9.56
CA GLY A 43 -21.98 -7.66 -8.21
C GLY A 43 -20.87 -7.08 -7.34
N ARG A 44 -20.72 -7.69 -6.14
CA ARG A 44 -19.71 -7.31 -5.15
C ARG A 44 -18.85 -8.48 -4.71
N ASP A 45 -18.79 -9.56 -5.51
CA ASP A 45 -17.96 -10.70 -5.20
C ASP A 45 -16.48 -10.28 -5.19
N PRO A 46 -15.69 -10.71 -4.21
CA PRO A 46 -14.26 -10.46 -4.21
C PRO A 46 -13.58 -11.19 -5.36
N TYR A 47 -12.65 -10.52 -6.03
CA TYR A 47 -11.87 -11.15 -7.09
C TYR A 47 -11.02 -12.29 -6.53
N PRO A 48 -11.06 -13.49 -7.12
CA PRO A 48 -10.26 -14.64 -6.68
C PRO A 48 -8.80 -14.54 -7.18
N TRP A 49 -8.07 -13.56 -6.68
CA TRP A 49 -6.71 -13.24 -7.13
C TRP A 49 -5.76 -14.42 -6.99
N GLU A 50 -5.90 -15.22 -5.94
CA GLU A 50 -5.10 -16.42 -5.69
C GLU A 50 -5.23 -17.46 -6.83
N GLN A 51 -6.34 -17.46 -7.53
CA GLN A 51 -6.59 -18.38 -8.66
C GLN A 51 -6.13 -17.79 -10.01
N TRP A 52 -6.22 -16.47 -10.17
CA TRP A 52 -5.99 -15.81 -11.45
C TRP A 52 -4.55 -15.38 -11.66
N LEU A 53 -3.91 -14.86 -10.64
CA LEU A 53 -2.55 -14.36 -10.71
C LEU A 53 -1.54 -15.43 -11.17
N PRO A 54 -1.58 -16.68 -10.69
CA PRO A 54 -0.66 -17.72 -11.16
C PRO A 54 -0.78 -18.03 -12.66
N ARG A 55 -1.97 -17.88 -13.25
CA ARG A 55 -2.18 -18.06 -14.69
C ARG A 55 -1.42 -17.03 -15.54
N ALA A 56 -1.11 -15.88 -14.97
CA ALA A 56 -0.31 -14.83 -15.59
C ALA A 56 1.11 -14.75 -14.99
N GLY A 57 1.54 -15.77 -14.26
CA GLY A 57 2.88 -15.85 -13.69
C GLY A 57 3.16 -14.88 -12.55
N TRP A 58 2.12 -14.52 -11.82
CA TRP A 58 2.20 -13.70 -10.62
C TRP A 58 1.87 -14.53 -9.38
N ARG A 59 2.39 -14.12 -8.25
CA ARG A 59 2.02 -14.65 -6.94
C ARG A 59 1.77 -13.51 -5.97
N ILE A 60 0.93 -13.76 -4.97
CA ILE A 60 0.78 -12.86 -3.81
C ILE A 60 1.86 -13.24 -2.80
N ILE A 61 2.63 -12.25 -2.39
CA ILE A 61 3.53 -12.35 -1.26
C ILE A 61 2.85 -11.69 -0.07
N THR A 62 2.90 -12.34 1.07
CA THR A 62 2.38 -11.82 2.32
C THR A 62 3.57 -11.70 3.27
N ASP A 63 3.95 -10.47 3.58
CA ASP A 63 5.03 -10.16 4.50
C ASP A 63 4.45 -9.56 5.79
N SER A 64 5.16 -9.75 6.89
CA SER A 64 4.85 -9.10 8.16
C SER A 64 5.83 -7.95 8.36
N ILE A 65 5.29 -6.73 8.42
CA ILE A 65 6.07 -5.52 8.67
C ILE A 65 5.79 -5.09 10.11
N THR A 66 6.85 -4.90 10.89
CA THR A 66 6.74 -4.40 12.24
C THR A 66 6.95 -2.89 12.24
N GLU A 67 5.93 -2.14 12.69
CA GLU A 67 5.99 -0.68 12.80
C GLU A 67 6.02 -0.25 14.26
N PRO A 68 6.95 0.67 14.65
CA PRO A 68 6.94 1.26 15.98
C PRO A 68 5.75 2.19 16.15
N ARG A 69 5.21 2.23 17.37
CA ARG A 69 4.02 3.03 17.71
C ARG A 69 4.30 3.89 18.93
N LEU A 70 3.91 5.16 18.84
CA LEU A 70 3.87 6.07 20.01
C LEU A 70 2.48 6.15 20.63
N GLY A 71 1.45 5.65 19.95
CA GLY A 71 0.07 5.88 20.37
C GLY A 71 -0.30 7.36 20.22
N ALA A 72 0.13 8.03 19.16
CA ALA A 72 -0.17 9.43 18.88
C ALA A 72 -0.40 9.64 17.38
N LEU A 73 -1.34 10.50 17.04
CA LEU A 73 -1.51 11.00 15.69
C LEU A 73 -0.57 12.19 15.49
N LEU A 74 0.33 12.08 14.54
CA LEU A 74 1.32 13.09 14.23
C LEU A 74 0.97 13.82 12.92
N ARG A 75 1.22 15.15 12.90
CA ARG A 75 1.07 16.00 11.71
C ARG A 75 2.37 16.77 11.46
N ALA A 76 2.60 17.11 10.20
CA ALA A 76 3.76 17.93 9.84
C ALA A 76 3.73 19.31 10.54
N ASP A 77 4.89 19.75 11.01
CA ASP A 77 5.14 21.09 11.57
C ASP A 77 6.52 21.56 11.07
N PRO A 78 6.72 22.84 10.80
CA PRO A 78 8.02 23.35 10.34
C PRO A 78 9.21 23.05 11.26
N ARG A 79 8.96 22.77 12.54
CA ARG A 79 9.98 22.46 13.56
C ARG A 79 10.15 20.94 13.81
N GLY A 80 9.29 20.09 13.21
CA GLY A 80 9.28 18.66 13.46
C GLY A 80 7.95 18.02 13.15
N VAL A 81 7.45 17.18 14.06
CA VAL A 81 6.11 16.58 13.95
C VAL A 81 5.27 16.98 15.16
N ARG A 82 4.11 17.56 14.90
CA ARG A 82 3.17 18.00 15.93
C ARG A 82 2.25 16.87 16.35
N VAL A 83 2.06 16.72 17.63
CA VAL A 83 1.10 15.79 18.22
C VAL A 83 -0.31 16.36 18.09
N ALA A 84 -1.13 15.76 17.26
CA ALA A 84 -2.53 16.15 17.05
C ALA A 84 -3.48 15.43 18.02
N GLU A 85 -3.19 14.17 18.33
CA GLU A 85 -3.95 13.34 19.25
C GLU A 85 -2.99 12.42 20.01
N VAL A 86 -3.36 12.03 21.23
CA VAL A 86 -2.62 11.06 22.06
C VAL A 86 -3.60 10.01 22.55
N ASP A 87 -3.29 8.74 22.27
CA ASP A 87 -3.97 7.61 22.88
C ASP A 87 -3.54 7.52 24.36
N SER A 88 -4.48 7.62 25.29
CA SER A 88 -4.22 7.59 26.72
C SER A 88 -3.54 6.32 27.18
N SER A 89 -3.69 5.22 26.47
CA SER A 89 -3.05 3.92 26.74
C SER A 89 -1.71 3.74 26.01
N GLY A 90 -1.34 4.66 25.12
CA GLY A 90 -0.15 4.58 24.28
C GLY A 90 1.17 4.91 24.98
N ALA A 91 2.28 4.49 24.38
CA ALA A 91 3.63 4.76 24.90
C ALA A 91 3.92 6.26 25.04
N GLY A 92 3.41 7.10 24.13
CA GLY A 92 3.55 8.55 24.19
C GLY A 92 2.88 9.16 25.41
N ALA A 93 1.64 8.75 25.73
CA ALA A 93 0.93 9.21 26.92
C ALA A 93 1.69 8.82 28.20
N ARG A 94 2.14 7.59 28.31
CA ARG A 94 2.95 7.15 29.46
C ARG A 94 4.28 7.90 29.58
N ALA A 95 4.85 8.35 28.47
CA ALA A 95 6.04 9.20 28.47
C ALA A 95 5.76 10.67 28.82
N GLY A 96 4.48 11.06 28.94
CA GLY A 96 4.07 12.44 29.22
C GLY A 96 3.91 13.32 27.99
N LEU A 97 3.82 12.74 26.80
CA LEU A 97 3.51 13.45 25.55
C LEU A 97 2.07 14.00 25.61
N ARG A 98 1.87 15.20 25.07
CA ARG A 98 0.57 15.89 25.09
C ARG A 98 0.20 16.44 23.72
N VAL A 99 -1.09 16.60 23.48
CA VAL A 99 -1.59 17.31 22.30
C VAL A 99 -0.99 18.72 22.23
N GLY A 100 -0.53 19.11 21.05
CA GLY A 100 0.16 20.37 20.78
C GLY A 100 1.68 20.33 20.92
N ASP A 101 2.26 19.30 21.52
CA ASP A 101 3.71 19.10 21.54
C ASP A 101 4.26 18.98 20.11
N VAL A 102 5.49 19.45 19.89
CA VAL A 102 6.22 19.24 18.64
C VAL A 102 7.45 18.37 18.95
N ILE A 103 7.48 17.17 18.40
CA ILE A 103 8.62 16.27 18.51
C ILE A 103 9.65 16.69 17.47
N THR A 104 10.81 17.15 17.91
CA THR A 104 11.89 17.62 17.04
C THR A 104 12.90 16.53 16.71
N ALA A 105 13.13 15.60 17.64
CA ALA A 105 14.00 14.44 17.42
C ALA A 105 13.50 13.21 18.18
N ILE A 106 13.79 12.03 17.63
CA ILE A 106 13.54 10.72 18.24
C ILE A 106 14.82 9.90 18.20
N GLY A 107 15.29 9.43 19.36
CA GLY A 107 16.54 8.69 19.46
C GLY A 107 17.75 9.49 18.98
N GLY A 108 17.75 10.80 19.19
CA GLY A 108 18.76 11.73 18.72
C GLY A 108 18.71 12.05 17.22
N ARG A 109 17.74 11.50 16.46
CA ARG A 109 17.59 11.78 15.03
C ARG A 109 16.48 12.81 14.81
N PRO A 110 16.74 13.94 14.10
CA PRO A 110 15.73 14.94 13.80
C PRO A 110 14.56 14.35 13.00
N THR A 111 13.33 14.70 13.38
CA THR A 111 12.11 14.22 12.69
C THR A 111 11.92 14.83 11.30
N LEU A 112 12.64 15.92 10.97
CA LEU A 112 12.68 16.54 9.65
C LEU A 112 13.74 15.92 8.73
N ASP A 113 14.58 14.98 9.21
CA ASP A 113 15.54 14.27 8.36
C ASP A 113 14.77 13.47 7.29
N PRO A 114 15.07 13.65 5.98
CA PRO A 114 14.39 12.93 4.91
C PRO A 114 14.41 11.40 5.06
N SER A 115 15.45 10.84 5.70
CA SER A 115 15.59 9.41 5.98
C SER A 115 14.96 8.97 7.31
N PHE A 116 14.30 9.89 8.04
CA PHE A 116 13.71 9.59 9.34
C PHE A 116 12.70 8.44 9.29
N GLY A 117 11.83 8.41 8.28
CA GLY A 117 10.80 7.37 8.15
C GLY A 117 11.38 5.97 7.94
N GLU A 118 12.49 5.86 7.21
CA GLU A 118 13.20 4.59 7.02
C GLU A 118 13.86 4.15 8.34
N HIS A 119 14.55 5.06 9.02
CA HIS A 119 15.16 4.81 10.32
C HIS A 119 14.10 4.44 11.38
N TRP A 120 12.97 5.16 11.41
CA TRP A 120 11.86 4.87 12.30
C TRP A 120 11.41 3.42 12.20
N ARG A 121 11.10 2.95 11.00
CA ARG A 121 10.69 1.57 10.78
C ARG A 121 11.82 0.56 10.95
N GLY A 122 12.95 0.81 10.31
CA GLY A 122 14.06 -0.15 10.26
C GLY A 122 14.79 -0.34 11.58
N PHE A 123 14.96 0.73 12.37
CA PHE A 123 15.69 0.69 13.63
C PHE A 123 14.76 0.40 14.81
N TRP A 124 13.72 1.20 14.99
CA TRP A 124 12.84 1.08 16.14
C TRP A 124 11.84 -0.07 16.02
N GLY A 125 11.39 -0.42 14.81
CA GLY A 125 10.53 -1.56 14.58
C GLY A 125 11.11 -2.92 14.99
N ARG A 126 12.43 -2.98 15.12
CA ARG A 126 13.16 -4.20 15.57
C ARG A 126 13.55 -4.19 17.06
N ARG A 127 13.08 -3.21 17.82
CA ARG A 127 13.47 -3.01 19.23
C ARG A 127 12.28 -2.80 20.15
N PRO A 128 11.29 -3.72 20.14
CA PRO A 128 10.17 -3.62 21.07
C PRO A 128 10.69 -3.63 22.52
N GLY A 129 10.10 -2.79 23.37
CA GLY A 129 10.47 -2.65 24.76
C GLY A 129 11.69 -1.77 25.04
N ALA A 130 12.43 -1.32 24.00
CA ALA A 130 13.59 -0.43 24.21
C ALA A 130 13.15 0.95 24.66
N ALA A 131 14.00 1.64 25.44
CA ALA A 131 13.84 3.05 25.79
C ALA A 131 14.16 3.92 24.57
N MET A 132 13.27 4.86 24.25
CA MET A 132 13.35 5.77 23.11
C MET A 132 13.26 7.21 23.61
N SER A 133 14.33 7.97 23.43
CA SER A 133 14.33 9.38 23.79
C SER A 133 13.52 10.21 22.79
N LEU A 134 12.75 11.17 23.28
CA LEU A 134 11.98 12.14 22.50
C LEU A 134 12.44 13.54 22.91
N GLU A 135 12.88 14.35 21.95
CA GLU A 135 13.08 15.78 22.15
C GLU A 135 11.80 16.51 21.74
N VAL A 136 11.24 17.27 22.64
CA VAL A 136 9.89 17.82 22.49
C VAL A 136 9.89 19.31 22.78
N LEU A 137 9.21 20.09 21.97
CA LEU A 137 8.84 21.46 22.25
C LEU A 137 7.40 21.52 22.73
N ARG A 138 7.20 22.04 23.95
CA ARG A 138 5.88 22.33 24.52
C ARG A 138 5.75 23.85 24.72
N GLY A 139 5.09 24.50 23.75
CA GLY A 139 5.23 25.97 23.61
C GLY A 139 6.69 26.31 23.29
N GLU A 140 7.32 27.11 24.17
CA GLU A 140 8.74 27.48 24.06
C GLU A 140 9.67 26.59 24.91
N ALA A 141 9.09 25.70 25.73
CA ALA A 141 9.89 24.85 26.62
C ALA A 141 10.42 23.62 25.86
N LYS A 142 11.72 23.35 26.03
CA LYS A 142 12.36 22.12 25.56
C LYS A 142 12.27 21.03 26.62
N LEU A 143 11.74 19.88 26.25
CA LEU A 143 11.57 18.74 27.14
C LEU A 143 12.28 17.52 26.54
N ALA A 144 12.88 16.72 27.40
CA ALA A 144 13.34 15.38 27.08
C ALA A 144 12.40 14.37 27.72
N LEU A 145 11.73 13.57 26.91
CA LEU A 145 10.86 12.50 27.37
C LEU A 145 11.45 11.15 26.98
N THR A 146 11.08 10.10 27.69
CA THR A 146 11.48 8.73 27.33
C THR A 146 10.22 7.86 27.17
N ALA A 147 10.00 7.35 25.97
CA ALA A 147 8.95 6.39 25.69
C ALA A 147 9.51 4.97 25.59
N THR A 148 8.68 3.99 25.87
CA THR A 148 9.00 2.60 25.58
C THR A 148 8.53 2.25 24.17
N VAL A 149 9.37 1.67 23.36
CA VAL A 149 9.01 1.25 21.99
C VAL A 149 7.94 0.18 22.04
N GLU A 150 6.78 0.51 21.54
CA GLU A 150 5.72 -0.44 21.21
C GLU A 150 5.74 -0.69 19.70
N VAL A 151 5.35 -1.87 19.29
CA VAL A 151 5.29 -2.24 17.88
C VAL A 151 3.94 -2.84 17.54
N THR A 152 3.49 -2.60 16.30
CA THR A 152 2.36 -3.32 15.72
C THR A 152 2.85 -4.09 14.51
N THR A 153 2.27 -5.26 14.29
CA THR A 153 2.54 -6.05 13.09
C THR A 153 1.48 -5.72 12.05
N LEU A 154 1.92 -5.23 10.91
CA LEU A 154 1.09 -5.03 9.73
C LEU A 154 1.35 -6.18 8.76
N ILE A 155 0.29 -6.65 8.14
CA ILE A 155 0.39 -7.62 7.05
C ILE A 155 0.46 -6.81 5.75
N ASP A 156 1.61 -6.88 5.07
CA ASP A 156 1.79 -6.35 3.72
C ASP A 156 1.54 -7.44 2.69
N ARG A 157 0.60 -7.18 1.78
CA ARG A 157 0.29 -8.09 0.68
C ARG A 157 0.58 -7.40 -0.64
N HIS A 158 1.53 -7.92 -1.37
CA HIS A 158 1.89 -7.38 -2.68
C HIS A 158 2.02 -8.48 -3.74
N ILE A 159 1.94 -8.07 -5.00
CA ILE A 159 2.04 -8.98 -6.15
C ILE A 159 3.48 -8.96 -6.65
N ALA A 160 4.06 -10.15 -6.80
CA ALA A 160 5.39 -10.32 -7.37
C ALA A 160 5.40 -11.37 -8.49
N PRO A 161 6.39 -11.32 -9.39
CA PRO A 161 6.61 -12.37 -10.36
C PRO A 161 6.83 -13.71 -9.66
N ASP A 162 6.14 -14.76 -10.15
CA ASP A 162 6.37 -16.13 -9.67
C ASP A 162 7.59 -16.73 -10.39
N PRO A 163 8.70 -17.04 -9.67
CA PRO A 163 9.86 -17.66 -10.29
C PRO A 163 9.57 -19.07 -10.85
N ALA A 164 8.61 -19.77 -10.27
CA ALA A 164 8.18 -21.11 -10.71
C ALA A 164 7.11 -21.08 -11.81
N ALA A 165 6.73 -19.89 -12.31
CA ALA A 165 5.70 -19.75 -13.33
C ALA A 165 6.06 -20.56 -14.60
N SER A 166 5.04 -21.20 -15.20
CA SER A 166 5.19 -21.87 -16.49
C SER A 166 5.57 -20.86 -17.59
N GLU A 167 6.17 -21.36 -18.67
CA GLU A 167 6.52 -20.51 -19.82
C GLU A 167 5.29 -19.80 -20.41
N ARG A 168 4.15 -20.50 -20.48
CA ARG A 168 2.88 -19.90 -20.90
C ARG A 168 2.48 -18.72 -19.99
N ALA A 169 2.56 -18.89 -18.68
CA ALA A 169 2.21 -17.84 -17.72
C ALA A 169 3.16 -16.64 -17.82
N ARG A 170 4.46 -16.88 -18.03
CA ARG A 170 5.45 -15.82 -18.28
C ARG A 170 5.16 -15.02 -19.55
N ARG A 171 4.75 -15.71 -20.64
CA ARG A 171 4.33 -15.04 -21.89
C ARG A 171 3.09 -14.18 -21.68
N ILE A 172 2.09 -14.68 -20.95
CA ILE A 172 0.88 -13.91 -20.60
C ILE A 172 1.27 -12.65 -19.83
N ARG A 173 2.11 -12.77 -18.80
CA ARG A 173 2.62 -11.62 -18.02
C ARG A 173 3.32 -10.60 -18.90
N ALA A 174 4.22 -11.05 -19.77
CA ALA A 174 4.92 -10.17 -20.70
C ALA A 174 3.96 -9.45 -21.65
N GLY A 175 2.93 -10.12 -22.13
CA GLY A 175 1.88 -9.52 -22.95
C GLY A 175 1.09 -8.44 -22.21
N ILE A 176 0.71 -8.70 -20.95
CA ILE A 176 0.02 -7.72 -20.09
C ILE A 176 0.89 -6.48 -19.89
N LEU A 177 2.16 -6.64 -19.54
CA LEU A 177 3.08 -5.53 -19.26
C LEU A 177 3.45 -4.70 -20.50
N ARG A 178 3.53 -5.34 -21.66
CA ARG A 178 3.88 -4.67 -22.93
C ARG A 178 2.66 -4.15 -23.70
N GLY A 179 1.45 -4.50 -23.28
CA GLY A 179 0.22 -4.17 -24.01
C GLY A 179 0.16 -4.82 -25.38
N SER A 180 0.91 -5.90 -25.65
CA SER A 180 0.96 -6.60 -26.91
C SER A 180 0.44 -8.03 -26.77
N LEU A 181 -0.37 -8.46 -27.72
CA LEU A 181 -0.63 -9.89 -27.94
C LEU A 181 0.67 -10.46 -28.53
N GLY A 182 1.31 -11.39 -27.82
CA GLY A 182 2.45 -12.11 -28.37
C GLY A 182 2.10 -12.67 -29.76
N GLN A 183 2.98 -12.50 -30.73
CA GLN A 183 2.83 -13.19 -32.00
C GLN A 183 2.75 -14.69 -31.73
N ARG A 184 1.75 -15.33 -32.34
CA ARG A 184 1.56 -16.79 -32.32
C ARG A 184 2.70 -17.47 -33.04
#